data_be445d0c5f0f0c0aa3c83cd5873f6402
#
_entry.id   be445d0c5f0f0c0aa3c83cd5873f6402
#
_cell.length_a   1.000
_cell.length_b   1.000
_cell.length_c   1.000
_cell.angle_alpha   90.00
_cell.angle_beta   90.00
_cell.angle_gamma   90.00
#
_symmetry.space_group_name_H-M   'P 1'
#
loop_
_entity.id
_entity.type
_entity.pdbx_description
1 polymer ?
#
loop_
_entity_poly.entity_id
_entity_poly.type
_entity_poly.pdbx_seq_one_letter_code
_entity_poly.pdbx_strand_id
1 'polypeptide(L)'
;LSILVGIGGLITLINIFVNFTFTSIVLWWFLFPLVFVVAQRMLPAFYGVYFNTNVQQKHVLFLPVSVFGFYAIGLSIYFNLDIMTALVSFAMGTLILNFIIQNELYRKAPAILSILFIGISWLSIGFFSLAIESILLEYSFSLSLHIFTLGFLSTLLIGFGYRVVLGHSGNKIEADKTAIVIFSIIQFVLISRIIASVLFINDSKAWIGFIHLGLMFWIVLFALWIVKQGKLLIRF
;
A
#
# COMPACT_ATOMS: atom_id res chain seq x y z
N LEU A 1 14.54 -3.04 -14.72
CA LEU A 1 13.74 -3.07 -13.48
C LEU A 1 12.49 -3.92 -13.60
N SER A 2 11.75 -3.83 -14.71
CA SER A 2 10.64 -4.75 -15.04
C SER A 2 11.07 -6.22 -14.98
N ILE A 3 12.31 -6.50 -15.38
CA ILE A 3 12.91 -7.84 -15.30
C ILE A 3 13.07 -8.29 -13.84
N LEU A 4 13.51 -7.44 -12.92
CA LEU A 4 13.67 -7.81 -11.50
C LEU A 4 12.31 -8.10 -10.83
N VAL A 5 11.29 -7.27 -11.10
CA VAL A 5 9.93 -7.52 -10.63
C VAL A 5 9.35 -8.78 -11.27
N GLY A 6 9.64 -9.02 -12.56
CA GLY A 6 9.28 -10.24 -13.27
C GLY A 6 9.94 -11.50 -12.70
N ILE A 7 11.22 -11.41 -12.33
CA ILE A 7 11.95 -12.51 -11.64
C ILE A 7 11.33 -12.78 -10.27
N GLY A 8 11.01 -11.73 -9.50
CA GLY A 8 10.29 -11.87 -8.23
C GLY A 8 8.93 -12.57 -8.41
N GLY A 9 8.19 -12.22 -9.46
CA GLY A 9 6.94 -12.89 -9.84
C GLY A 9 7.13 -14.37 -10.20
N LEU A 10 8.18 -14.70 -10.96
CA LEU A 10 8.51 -16.07 -11.34
C LEU A 10 8.89 -16.92 -10.12
N ILE A 11 9.74 -16.38 -9.23
CA ILE A 11 10.11 -17.04 -7.97
C ILE A 11 8.86 -17.27 -7.11
N THR A 12 7.95 -16.31 -7.05
CA THR A 12 6.67 -16.42 -6.37
C THR A 12 5.82 -17.56 -6.94
N LEU A 13 5.68 -17.65 -8.26
CA LEU A 13 4.96 -18.74 -8.92
C LEU A 13 5.58 -20.10 -8.62
N ILE A 14 6.90 -20.21 -8.70
CA ILE A 14 7.62 -21.45 -8.37
C ILE A 14 7.36 -21.86 -6.90
N ASN A 15 7.37 -20.90 -5.96
CA ASN A 15 7.08 -21.18 -4.55
C ASN A 15 5.63 -21.59 -4.31
N ILE A 16 4.65 -21.03 -5.02
CA ILE A 16 3.25 -21.46 -4.94
C ILE A 16 3.09 -22.91 -5.38
N PHE A 17 3.82 -23.35 -6.40
CA PHE A 17 3.79 -24.73 -6.88
C PHE A 17 4.55 -25.71 -5.99
N VAL A 18 5.58 -25.27 -5.27
CA VAL A 18 6.49 -26.14 -4.49
C VAL A 18 6.14 -26.17 -3.01
N ASN A 19 5.72 -25.07 -2.39
CA ASN A 19 5.38 -25.00 -0.96
C ASN A 19 4.37 -23.88 -0.65
N PHE A 20 3.22 -24.23 -0.12
CA PHE A 20 2.12 -23.34 0.24
C PHE A 20 2.42 -22.35 1.41
N THR A 21 3.64 -22.28 1.92
CA THR A 21 4.00 -21.60 3.18
C THR A 21 4.64 -20.22 3.03
N PHE A 22 4.84 -19.67 1.82
CA PHE A 22 5.61 -18.45 1.62
C PHE A 22 4.80 -17.20 1.22
N THR A 23 3.76 -16.87 1.99
CA THR A 23 2.98 -15.62 1.80
C THR A 23 3.88 -14.37 1.84
N SER A 24 4.90 -14.36 2.70
CA SER A 24 5.84 -13.24 2.84
C SER A 24 6.62 -12.95 1.55
N ILE A 25 7.10 -13.97 0.83
CA ILE A 25 7.84 -13.79 -0.43
C ILE A 25 6.94 -13.14 -1.49
N VAL A 26 5.69 -13.60 -1.62
CA VAL A 26 4.72 -13.02 -2.58
C VAL A 26 4.52 -11.53 -2.34
N LEU A 27 4.39 -11.12 -1.09
CA LEU A 27 4.18 -9.73 -0.72
C LEU A 27 5.43 -8.89 -0.94
N TRP A 28 6.57 -9.29 -0.37
CA TRP A 28 7.79 -8.49 -0.36
C TRP A 28 8.55 -8.49 -1.69
N TRP A 29 8.46 -9.57 -2.47
CA TRP A 29 9.21 -9.72 -3.71
C TRP A 29 8.40 -9.46 -4.96
N PHE A 30 7.08 -9.42 -4.86
CA PHE A 30 6.23 -9.19 -6.02
C PHE A 30 5.22 -8.06 -5.81
N LEU A 31 4.24 -8.23 -4.90
CA LEU A 31 3.10 -7.31 -4.83
C LEU A 31 3.50 -5.90 -4.40
N PHE A 32 4.24 -5.75 -3.30
CA PHE A 32 4.64 -4.43 -2.81
C PHE A 32 5.57 -3.70 -3.78
N PRO A 33 6.66 -4.32 -4.33
CA PRO A 33 7.48 -3.70 -5.35
C PRO A 33 6.69 -3.33 -6.60
N LEU A 34 5.78 -4.20 -7.08
CA LEU A 34 4.98 -3.96 -8.27
C LEU A 34 4.13 -2.69 -8.13
N VAL A 35 3.33 -2.60 -7.06
CA VAL A 35 2.47 -1.43 -6.83
C VAL A 35 3.30 -0.19 -6.56
N PHE A 36 4.41 -0.31 -5.83
CA PHE A 36 5.33 0.82 -5.61
C PHE A 36 5.94 1.35 -6.90
N VAL A 37 6.41 0.48 -7.80
CA VAL A 37 6.99 0.87 -9.10
C VAL A 37 5.99 1.68 -9.93
N VAL A 38 4.72 1.29 -9.91
CA VAL A 38 3.66 2.05 -10.59
C VAL A 38 3.40 3.38 -9.87
N ALA A 39 3.18 3.32 -8.56
CA ALA A 39 2.83 4.49 -7.75
C ALA A 39 3.90 5.58 -7.83
N GLN A 40 5.17 5.24 -7.61
CA GLN A 40 6.28 6.20 -7.61
C GLN A 40 6.46 6.93 -8.95
N ARG A 41 5.96 6.38 -10.05
CA ARG A 41 5.98 7.01 -11.36
C ARG A 41 4.72 7.87 -11.59
N MET A 42 3.56 7.36 -11.21
CA MET A 42 2.27 7.98 -11.54
C MET A 42 1.91 9.12 -10.57
N LEU A 43 2.21 9.00 -9.27
CA LEU A 43 1.83 10.05 -8.30
C LEU A 43 2.43 11.42 -8.64
N PRO A 44 3.77 11.56 -8.78
CA PRO A 44 4.35 12.86 -9.10
C PRO A 44 3.84 13.41 -10.42
N ALA A 45 3.63 12.54 -11.42
CA ALA A 45 3.10 12.97 -12.71
C ALA A 45 1.67 13.55 -12.58
N PHE A 46 0.80 12.92 -11.79
CA PHE A 46 -0.56 13.42 -11.57
C PHE A 46 -0.56 14.74 -10.78
N TYR A 47 0.29 14.84 -9.76
CA TYR A 47 0.45 16.07 -8.98
C TYR A 47 1.05 17.19 -9.85
N GLY A 48 2.08 16.88 -10.65
CA GLY A 48 2.68 17.84 -11.57
C GLY A 48 1.67 18.43 -12.56
N VAL A 49 0.84 17.59 -13.15
CA VAL A 49 -0.24 18.05 -14.06
C VAL A 49 -1.28 18.90 -13.32
N TYR A 50 -1.71 18.49 -12.12
CA TYR A 50 -2.72 19.21 -11.35
C TYR A 50 -2.24 20.57 -10.86
N PHE A 51 -1.01 20.67 -10.36
CA PHE A 51 -0.43 21.92 -9.87
C PHE A 51 0.32 22.74 -10.91
N ASN A 52 0.37 22.26 -12.16
CA ASN A 52 1.16 22.85 -13.24
C ASN A 52 2.63 23.06 -12.84
N THR A 53 3.22 22.06 -12.20
CA THR A 53 4.60 22.06 -11.75
C THR A 53 5.41 21.00 -12.48
N ASN A 54 6.68 21.27 -12.69
CA ASN A 54 7.59 20.27 -13.25
C ASN A 54 7.79 19.13 -12.24
N VAL A 55 7.66 17.89 -12.71
CA VAL A 55 7.99 16.71 -11.90
C VAL A 55 9.48 16.72 -11.62
N GLN A 56 9.88 16.72 -10.34
CA GLN A 56 11.30 16.66 -9.98
C GLN A 56 11.93 15.38 -10.55
N GLN A 57 13.09 15.53 -11.15
CA GLN A 57 13.88 14.38 -11.60
C GLN A 57 14.34 13.59 -10.36
N LYS A 58 13.93 12.32 -10.31
CA LYS A 58 14.37 11.41 -9.25
C LYS A 58 15.84 11.05 -9.45
N HIS A 59 16.52 10.86 -8.34
CA HIS A 59 17.84 10.26 -8.39
C HIS A 59 17.77 8.89 -9.08
N VAL A 60 18.68 8.61 -10.00
CA VAL A 60 18.69 7.38 -10.83
C VAL A 60 18.64 6.12 -9.96
N LEU A 61 19.26 6.16 -8.79
CA LEU A 61 19.31 5.03 -7.85
C LEU A 61 18.05 4.87 -6.98
N PHE A 62 17.13 5.86 -6.95
CA PHE A 62 15.95 5.80 -6.08
C PHE A 62 15.15 4.51 -6.27
N LEU A 63 14.83 4.19 -7.51
CA LEU A 63 13.98 3.04 -7.82
C LEU A 63 14.69 1.69 -7.59
N PRO A 64 15.95 1.45 -8.07
CA PRO A 64 16.65 0.22 -7.75
C PRO A 64 16.84 0.05 -6.23
N VAL A 65 17.27 1.08 -5.50
CA VAL A 65 17.45 1.00 -4.04
C VAL A 65 16.14 0.64 -3.33
N SER A 66 15.00 1.23 -3.74
CA SER A 66 13.71 0.89 -3.16
C SER A 66 13.32 -0.56 -3.41
N VAL A 67 13.49 -1.07 -4.64
CA VAL A 67 13.16 -2.46 -4.98
C VAL A 67 14.05 -3.46 -4.22
N PHE A 68 15.35 -3.17 -4.16
CA PHE A 68 16.28 -3.98 -3.35
C PHE A 68 15.96 -3.93 -1.86
N GLY A 69 15.48 -2.78 -1.34
CA GLY A 69 15.01 -2.66 0.03
C GLY A 69 13.83 -3.60 0.34
N PHE A 70 12.84 -3.69 -0.55
CA PHE A 70 11.76 -4.68 -0.39
C PHE A 70 12.27 -6.11 -0.36
N TYR A 71 13.22 -6.46 -1.23
CA TYR A 71 13.81 -7.80 -1.29
C TYR A 71 14.63 -8.10 -0.03
N ALA A 72 15.42 -7.15 0.42
CA ALA A 72 16.22 -7.29 1.63
C ALA A 72 15.34 -7.52 2.88
N ILE A 73 14.20 -6.79 2.99
CA ILE A 73 13.23 -7.01 4.07
C ILE A 73 12.64 -8.41 3.98
N GLY A 74 12.21 -8.85 2.80
CA GLY A 74 11.68 -10.20 2.61
C GLY A 74 12.68 -11.29 3.02
N LEU A 75 13.97 -11.12 2.66
CA LEU A 75 15.04 -12.03 3.08
C LEU A 75 15.30 -11.97 4.59
N SER A 76 15.38 -10.78 5.17
CA SER A 76 15.65 -10.63 6.59
C SER A 76 14.53 -11.23 7.46
N ILE A 77 13.27 -11.07 7.06
CA ILE A 77 12.14 -11.74 7.71
C ILE A 77 12.24 -13.26 7.57
N TYR A 78 12.58 -13.75 6.36
CA TYR A 78 12.73 -15.18 6.12
C TYR A 78 13.80 -15.85 6.98
N PHE A 79 14.93 -15.16 7.19
CA PHE A 79 16.03 -15.64 8.01
C PHE A 79 15.93 -15.23 9.50
N ASN A 80 14.82 -14.62 9.93
CA ASN A 80 14.59 -14.10 11.29
C ASN A 80 15.73 -13.17 11.77
N LEU A 81 16.16 -12.25 10.90
CA LEU A 81 17.21 -11.26 11.17
C LEU A 81 16.56 -9.94 11.65
N ASP A 82 16.03 -9.91 12.87
CA ASP A 82 15.18 -8.82 13.38
C ASP A 82 15.86 -7.45 13.34
N ILE A 83 17.12 -7.36 13.76
CA ILE A 83 17.90 -6.11 13.72
C ILE A 83 18.06 -5.61 12.28
N MET A 84 18.34 -6.51 11.34
CA MET A 84 18.48 -6.15 9.93
C MET A 84 17.13 -5.72 9.34
N THR A 85 16.05 -6.42 9.69
CA THR A 85 14.68 -6.03 9.30
C THR A 85 14.37 -4.63 9.80
N ALA A 86 14.67 -4.31 11.06
CA ALA A 86 14.45 -2.99 11.64
C ALA A 86 15.26 -1.90 10.92
N LEU A 87 16.55 -2.11 10.71
CA LEU A 87 17.43 -1.12 10.07
C LEU A 87 17.02 -0.84 8.63
N VAL A 88 16.78 -1.88 7.83
CA VAL A 88 16.38 -1.73 6.44
C VAL A 88 14.99 -1.09 6.35
N SER A 89 14.05 -1.48 7.22
CA SER A 89 12.71 -0.89 7.26
C SER A 89 12.76 0.58 7.65
N PHE A 90 13.54 0.97 8.65
CA PHE A 90 13.71 2.38 9.01
C PHE A 90 14.29 3.20 7.85
N ALA A 91 15.32 2.69 7.18
CA ALA A 91 15.90 3.33 6.01
C ALA A 91 14.88 3.48 4.87
N MET A 92 14.09 2.44 4.60
CA MET A 92 13.01 2.48 3.59
C MET A 92 11.90 3.47 3.96
N GLY A 93 11.47 3.50 5.23
CA GLY A 93 10.48 4.47 5.71
C GLY A 93 10.95 5.92 5.47
N THR A 94 12.21 6.21 5.80
CA THR A 94 12.84 7.51 5.56
C THR A 94 12.96 7.83 4.07
N LEU A 95 13.33 6.85 3.25
CA LEU A 95 13.43 7.01 1.79
C LEU A 95 12.08 7.38 1.16
N ILE A 96 11.00 6.70 1.56
CA ILE A 96 9.64 6.97 1.07
C ILE A 96 9.12 8.31 1.59
N LEU A 97 9.39 8.66 2.85
CA LEU A 97 9.03 9.96 3.40
C LEU A 97 9.71 11.10 2.64
N ASN A 98 11.01 10.96 2.35
CA ASN A 98 11.75 11.92 1.56
C ASN A 98 11.17 12.05 0.13
N PHE A 99 10.79 10.93 -0.50
CA PHE A 99 10.09 10.95 -1.79
C PHE A 99 8.77 11.73 -1.74
N ILE A 100 7.97 11.56 -0.68
CA ILE A 100 6.72 12.31 -0.47
C ILE A 100 7.00 13.82 -0.36
N ILE A 101 8.01 14.19 0.42
CA ILE A 101 8.38 15.58 0.66
C ILE A 101 8.93 16.25 -0.62
N GLN A 102 9.87 15.60 -1.30
CA GLN A 102 10.48 16.14 -2.51
C GLN A 102 9.50 16.34 -3.67
N ASN A 103 8.46 15.51 -3.77
CA ASN A 103 7.43 15.65 -4.79
C ASN A 103 6.20 16.43 -4.31
N GLU A 104 6.27 17.04 -3.13
CA GLU A 104 5.19 17.85 -2.51
C GLU A 104 3.82 17.14 -2.51
N LEU A 105 3.81 15.81 -2.35
CA LEU A 105 2.58 15.01 -2.43
C LEU A 105 1.61 15.33 -1.29
N TYR A 106 2.07 15.99 -0.22
CA TYR A 106 1.28 16.45 0.91
C TYR A 106 0.43 17.69 0.61
N ARG A 107 0.62 18.34 -0.55
CA ARG A 107 -0.17 19.53 -0.93
C ARG A 107 -1.64 19.19 -1.05
N LYS A 108 -2.50 20.11 -0.59
CA LYS A 108 -3.95 19.93 -0.65
C LYS A 108 -4.42 19.77 -2.10
N ALA A 109 -4.93 18.60 -2.41
CA ALA A 109 -5.36 18.18 -3.74
C ALA A 109 -6.80 17.64 -3.69
N PRO A 110 -7.47 17.46 -4.86
CA PRO A 110 -8.78 16.80 -4.93
C PRO A 110 -8.75 15.39 -4.33
N ALA A 111 -9.89 14.91 -3.85
CA ALA A 111 -10.01 13.62 -3.17
C ALA A 111 -9.41 12.44 -3.96
N ILE A 112 -9.50 12.48 -5.30
CA ILE A 112 -8.93 11.45 -6.19
C ILE A 112 -7.39 11.41 -6.19
N LEU A 113 -6.72 12.50 -5.85
CA LEU A 113 -5.27 12.55 -5.65
C LEU A 113 -4.93 12.33 -4.18
N SER A 114 -5.73 12.87 -3.26
CA SER A 114 -5.52 12.72 -1.82
C SER A 114 -5.53 11.26 -1.38
N ILE A 115 -6.39 10.42 -1.96
CA ILE A 115 -6.41 8.99 -1.63
C ILE A 115 -5.10 8.28 -2.02
N LEU A 116 -4.49 8.69 -3.13
CA LEU A 116 -3.20 8.15 -3.57
C LEU A 116 -2.06 8.61 -2.65
N PHE A 117 -2.09 9.87 -2.22
CA PHE A 117 -1.17 10.39 -1.21
C PHE A 117 -1.30 9.62 0.12
N ILE A 118 -2.53 9.40 0.59
CA ILE A 118 -2.79 8.61 1.80
C ILE A 118 -2.20 7.21 1.65
N GLY A 119 -2.41 6.54 0.52
CA GLY A 119 -1.87 5.20 0.27
C GLY A 119 -0.34 5.15 0.32
N ILE A 120 0.36 6.10 -0.31
CA ILE A 120 1.84 6.13 -0.26
C ILE A 120 2.36 6.55 1.12
N SER A 121 1.61 7.35 1.88
CA SER A 121 1.97 7.71 3.24
C SER A 121 1.89 6.51 4.18
N TRP A 122 0.89 5.64 3.99
CA TRP A 122 0.80 4.37 4.72
C TRP A 122 1.98 3.44 4.45
N LEU A 123 2.59 3.51 3.26
CA LEU A 123 3.82 2.75 2.99
C LEU A 123 4.96 3.18 3.90
N SER A 124 5.18 4.50 4.06
CA SER A 124 6.21 5.02 4.97
C SER A 124 5.91 4.65 6.43
N ILE A 125 4.65 4.83 6.86
CA ILE A 125 4.20 4.46 8.21
C ILE A 125 4.37 2.95 8.45
N GLY A 126 4.04 2.12 7.46
CA GLY A 126 4.21 0.66 7.53
C GLY A 126 5.67 0.26 7.75
N PHE A 127 6.61 0.90 7.07
CA PHE A 127 8.03 0.64 7.27
C PHE A 127 8.51 1.04 8.68
N PHE A 128 8.09 2.18 9.20
CA PHE A 128 8.42 2.56 10.58
C PHE A 128 7.76 1.62 11.60
N SER A 129 6.51 1.20 11.37
CA SER A 129 5.84 0.21 12.20
C SER A 129 6.57 -1.13 12.19
N LEU A 130 7.02 -1.60 11.02
CA LEU A 130 7.79 -2.84 10.90
C LEU A 130 9.13 -2.76 11.62
N ALA A 131 9.83 -1.61 11.55
CA ALA A 131 11.06 -1.40 12.28
C ALA A 131 10.85 -1.49 13.80
N ILE A 132 9.75 -0.95 14.31
CA ILE A 132 9.40 -1.00 15.74
C ILE A 132 9.00 -2.43 16.13
N GLU A 133 8.13 -3.09 15.36
CA GLU A 133 7.70 -4.47 15.62
C GLU A 133 8.88 -5.44 15.66
N SER A 134 9.85 -5.29 14.75
CA SER A 134 11.03 -6.17 14.67
C SER A 134 11.94 -6.11 15.91
N ILE A 135 11.89 -5.02 16.68
CA ILE A 135 12.74 -4.86 17.88
C ILE A 135 11.96 -5.13 19.16
N LEU A 136 10.69 -4.69 19.22
CA LEU A 136 9.92 -4.65 20.47
C LEU A 136 8.94 -5.80 20.64
N LEU A 137 8.51 -6.41 19.54
CA LEU A 137 7.43 -7.39 19.56
C LEU A 137 7.92 -8.71 18.98
N GLU A 138 8.26 -9.64 19.86
CA GLU A 138 8.62 -11.00 19.44
C GLU A 138 7.52 -11.60 18.56
N TYR A 139 7.80 -11.76 17.26
CA TYR A 139 7.03 -12.53 16.26
C TYR A 139 5.63 -11.99 15.87
N SER A 140 5.31 -10.72 16.08
CA SER A 140 4.00 -10.18 15.70
C SER A 140 4.08 -9.10 14.62
N PHE A 141 4.34 -9.48 13.37
CA PHE A 141 4.25 -8.56 12.22
C PHE A 141 2.80 -8.26 11.79
N SER A 142 1.81 -8.47 12.65
CA SER A 142 0.41 -8.33 12.25
C SER A 142 0.00 -6.87 12.03
N LEU A 143 0.54 -5.93 12.79
CA LEU A 143 0.24 -4.50 12.68
C LEU A 143 0.79 -3.93 11.38
N SER A 144 2.11 -4.06 11.16
CA SER A 144 2.76 -3.56 9.94
C SER A 144 2.19 -4.23 8.69
N LEU A 145 1.90 -5.54 8.73
CA LEU A 145 1.30 -6.25 7.61
C LEU A 145 -0.05 -5.66 7.20
N HIS A 146 -0.92 -5.30 8.16
CA HIS A 146 -2.19 -4.65 7.85
C HIS A 146 -2.00 -3.24 7.29
N ILE A 147 -1.01 -2.49 7.78
CA ILE A 147 -0.67 -1.18 7.23
C ILE A 147 -0.19 -1.31 5.78
N PHE A 148 0.67 -2.27 5.47
CA PHE A 148 1.12 -2.50 4.09
C PHE A 148 0.00 -2.99 3.17
N THR A 149 -0.83 -3.94 3.62
CA THR A 149 -1.84 -4.56 2.74
C THR A 149 -3.09 -3.68 2.58
N LEU A 150 -3.63 -3.11 3.64
CA LEU A 150 -4.84 -2.29 3.61
C LEU A 150 -4.51 -0.80 3.40
N GLY A 151 -3.51 -0.30 4.14
CA GLY A 151 -3.11 1.10 4.07
C GLY A 151 -2.45 1.46 2.75
N PHE A 152 -1.41 0.74 2.36
CA PHE A 152 -0.69 1.00 1.12
C PHE A 152 -1.34 0.32 -0.09
N LEU A 153 -1.33 -1.02 -0.14
CA LEU A 153 -1.71 -1.77 -1.32
C LEU A 153 -3.17 -1.53 -1.71
N SER A 154 -4.12 -1.82 -0.81
CA SER A 154 -5.56 -1.74 -1.12
C SER A 154 -6.01 -0.30 -1.35
N THR A 155 -5.51 0.67 -0.59
CA THR A 155 -5.83 2.09 -0.78
C THR A 155 -5.38 2.59 -2.14
N LEU A 156 -4.15 2.25 -2.58
CA LEU A 156 -3.67 2.62 -3.91
C LEU A 156 -4.43 1.91 -5.03
N LEU A 157 -4.71 0.60 -4.88
CA LEU A 157 -5.46 -0.14 -5.89
C LEU A 157 -6.86 0.42 -6.10
N ILE A 158 -7.56 0.78 -5.02
CA ILE A 158 -8.88 1.43 -5.09
C ILE A 158 -8.76 2.81 -5.75
N GLY A 159 -7.79 3.63 -5.35
CA GLY A 159 -7.58 4.97 -5.90
C GLY A 159 -7.20 4.95 -7.39
N PHE A 160 -6.24 4.12 -7.78
CA PHE A 160 -5.84 3.95 -9.18
C PHE A 160 -6.97 3.32 -10.00
N GLY A 161 -7.62 2.26 -9.48
CA GLY A 161 -8.74 1.60 -10.17
C GLY A 161 -9.88 2.57 -10.45
N TYR A 162 -10.23 3.41 -9.47
CA TYR A 162 -11.24 4.46 -9.66
C TYR A 162 -10.86 5.44 -10.78
N ARG A 163 -9.60 5.91 -10.77
CA ARG A 163 -9.09 6.82 -11.77
C ARG A 163 -9.04 6.20 -13.17
N VAL A 164 -8.62 4.94 -13.28
CA VAL A 164 -8.55 4.21 -14.55
C VAL A 164 -9.94 4.03 -15.15
N VAL A 165 -10.92 3.60 -14.36
CA VAL A 165 -12.31 3.44 -14.84
C VAL A 165 -12.89 4.76 -15.33
N LEU A 166 -12.70 5.87 -14.61
CA LEU A 166 -13.15 7.18 -15.07
C LEU A 166 -12.47 7.61 -16.37
N GLY A 167 -11.15 7.40 -16.48
CA GLY A 167 -10.39 7.76 -17.68
C GLY A 167 -10.84 6.97 -18.91
N HIS A 168 -11.05 5.67 -18.78
CA HIS A 168 -11.52 4.81 -19.88
C HIS A 168 -12.99 5.07 -20.25
N SER A 169 -13.84 5.45 -19.29
CA SER A 169 -15.24 5.76 -19.55
C SER A 169 -15.49 7.16 -20.13
N GLY A 170 -14.42 7.93 -20.42
CA GLY A 170 -14.54 9.30 -20.92
C GLY A 170 -15.15 10.30 -19.93
N ASN A 171 -15.29 9.91 -18.66
CA ASN A 171 -15.81 10.79 -17.63
C ASN A 171 -14.71 11.71 -17.08
N LYS A 172 -15.12 12.83 -16.48
CA LYS A 172 -14.17 13.67 -15.72
C LYS A 172 -13.50 12.87 -14.62
N ILE A 173 -12.18 13.02 -14.51
CA ILE A 173 -11.37 12.35 -13.49
C ILE A 173 -11.53 13.10 -12.15
N GLU A 174 -12.71 13.04 -11.57
CA GLU A 174 -13.08 13.69 -10.31
C GLU A 174 -13.77 12.67 -9.40
N ALA A 175 -13.50 12.77 -8.10
CA ALA A 175 -14.17 11.93 -7.12
C ALA A 175 -15.52 12.58 -6.73
N ASP A 176 -16.60 11.87 -6.99
CA ASP A 176 -17.92 12.25 -6.50
C ASP A 176 -18.12 11.85 -5.01
N LYS A 177 -19.28 12.17 -4.45
CA LYS A 177 -19.61 11.85 -3.04
C LYS A 177 -19.47 10.36 -2.73
N THR A 178 -19.88 9.49 -3.66
CA THR A 178 -19.78 8.03 -3.50
C THR A 178 -18.31 7.58 -3.46
N ALA A 179 -17.46 8.16 -4.31
CA ALA A 179 -16.03 7.89 -4.28
C ALA A 179 -15.40 8.28 -2.94
N ILE A 180 -15.76 9.46 -2.42
CA ILE A 180 -15.26 9.92 -1.12
C ILE A 180 -15.68 8.97 0.00
N VAL A 181 -16.92 8.47 -0.02
CA VAL A 181 -17.40 7.45 0.93
C VAL A 181 -16.58 6.17 0.82
N ILE A 182 -16.35 5.65 -0.40
CA ILE A 182 -15.52 4.45 -0.63
C ILE A 182 -14.10 4.68 -0.09
N PHE A 183 -13.49 5.85 -0.38
CA PHE A 183 -12.16 6.20 0.11
C PHE A 183 -12.09 6.33 1.63
N SER A 184 -13.18 6.77 2.27
CA SER A 184 -13.27 6.83 3.73
C SER A 184 -13.42 5.44 4.34
N ILE A 185 -14.25 4.59 3.76
CA ILE A 185 -14.50 3.23 4.28
C ILE A 185 -13.19 2.42 4.30
N ILE A 186 -12.33 2.49 3.28
CA ILE A 186 -11.06 1.76 3.31
C ILE A 186 -10.17 2.21 4.47
N GLN A 187 -10.19 3.49 4.83
CA GLN A 187 -9.44 3.97 5.99
C GLN A 187 -10.05 3.44 7.30
N PHE A 188 -11.38 3.36 7.42
CA PHE A 188 -12.03 2.74 8.57
C PHE A 188 -11.71 1.25 8.71
N VAL A 189 -11.66 0.51 7.60
CA VAL A 189 -11.22 -0.89 7.58
C VAL A 189 -9.81 -0.99 8.14
N LEU A 190 -8.88 -0.18 7.65
CA LEU A 190 -7.50 -0.16 8.12
C LEU A 190 -7.42 0.17 9.61
N ILE A 191 -8.07 1.25 10.05
CA ILE A 191 -8.04 1.67 11.45
C ILE A 191 -8.60 0.58 12.37
N SER A 192 -9.70 -0.08 11.99
CA SER A 192 -10.26 -1.19 12.77
C SER A 192 -9.29 -2.37 12.88
N ARG A 193 -8.51 -2.66 11.82
CA ARG A 193 -7.48 -3.71 11.85
C ARG A 193 -6.26 -3.33 12.67
N ILE A 194 -5.84 -2.06 12.63
CA ILE A 194 -4.77 -1.54 13.51
C ILE A 194 -5.18 -1.67 14.98
N ILE A 195 -6.40 -1.22 15.32
CA ILE A 195 -6.92 -1.34 16.69
C ILE A 195 -7.00 -2.81 17.11
N ALA A 196 -7.49 -3.70 16.24
CA ALA A 196 -7.54 -5.13 16.54
C ALA A 196 -6.14 -5.69 16.81
N SER A 197 -5.12 -5.34 16.02
CA SER A 197 -3.74 -5.80 16.23
C SER A 197 -3.16 -5.31 17.55
N VAL A 198 -3.38 -4.03 17.89
CA VAL A 198 -2.93 -3.47 19.17
C VAL A 198 -3.64 -4.12 20.36
N LEU A 199 -4.95 -4.36 20.28
CA LEU A 199 -5.70 -5.05 21.31
C LEU A 199 -5.27 -6.51 21.48
N PHE A 200 -4.95 -7.18 20.36
CA PHE A 200 -4.43 -8.55 20.40
C PHE A 200 -3.08 -8.64 21.12
N ILE A 201 -2.17 -7.71 20.85
CA ILE A 201 -0.86 -7.63 21.54
C ILE A 201 -1.03 -7.40 23.05
N ASN A 202 -2.09 -6.70 23.47
CA ASN A 202 -2.41 -6.44 24.88
C ASN A 202 -3.36 -7.48 25.51
N ASP A 203 -3.51 -8.65 24.92
CA ASP A 203 -4.36 -9.77 25.40
C ASP A 203 -5.84 -9.41 25.65
N SER A 204 -6.33 -8.32 25.07
CA SER A 204 -7.71 -7.87 25.23
C SER A 204 -8.63 -8.58 24.23
N LYS A 205 -9.61 -9.33 24.72
CA LYS A 205 -10.58 -10.06 23.87
C LYS A 205 -11.40 -9.17 22.93
N ALA A 206 -11.40 -7.85 23.14
CA ALA A 206 -12.10 -6.90 22.29
C ALA A 206 -11.60 -6.88 20.81
N TRP A 207 -10.38 -7.40 20.54
CA TRP A 207 -9.85 -7.45 19.17
C TRP A 207 -10.76 -8.19 18.20
N ILE A 208 -11.52 -9.20 18.68
CA ILE A 208 -12.47 -9.97 17.84
C ILE A 208 -13.55 -9.05 17.27
N GLY A 209 -14.12 -8.17 18.10
CA GLY A 209 -15.14 -7.21 17.67
C GLY A 209 -14.63 -6.27 16.54
N PHE A 210 -13.39 -5.79 16.66
CA PHE A 210 -12.78 -4.92 15.64
C PHE A 210 -12.46 -5.66 14.34
N ILE A 211 -12.15 -6.98 14.40
CA ILE A 211 -12.03 -7.79 13.19
C ILE A 211 -13.37 -7.89 12.46
N HIS A 212 -14.45 -8.21 13.17
CA HIS A 212 -15.78 -8.29 12.56
C HIS A 212 -16.23 -6.94 11.99
N LEU A 213 -15.98 -5.86 12.72
CA LEU A 213 -16.28 -4.51 12.24
C LEU A 213 -15.53 -4.20 10.94
N GLY A 214 -14.22 -4.46 10.89
CA GLY A 214 -13.40 -4.31 9.68
C GLY A 214 -13.92 -5.15 8.52
N LEU A 215 -14.32 -6.40 8.77
CA LEU A 215 -14.89 -7.29 7.74
C LEU A 215 -16.21 -6.75 7.18
N MET A 216 -17.10 -6.26 8.03
CA MET A 216 -18.38 -5.65 7.59
C MET A 216 -18.11 -4.45 6.69
N PHE A 217 -17.24 -3.52 7.09
CA PHE A 217 -16.87 -2.37 6.26
C PHE A 217 -16.20 -2.79 4.95
N TRP A 218 -15.39 -3.86 4.96
CA TRP A 218 -14.75 -4.40 3.76
C TRP A 218 -15.80 -4.90 2.74
N ILE A 219 -16.80 -5.63 3.19
CA ILE A 219 -17.90 -6.11 2.33
C ILE A 219 -18.69 -4.92 1.76
N VAL A 220 -19.04 -3.94 2.59
CA VAL A 220 -19.77 -2.73 2.16
C VAL A 220 -18.96 -1.94 1.13
N LEU A 221 -17.65 -1.79 1.35
CA LEU A 221 -16.73 -1.11 0.44
C LEU A 221 -16.79 -1.73 -0.97
N PHE A 222 -16.60 -3.05 -1.06
CA PHE A 222 -16.60 -3.72 -2.36
C PHE A 222 -17.97 -3.74 -3.02
N ALA A 223 -19.04 -3.89 -2.24
CA ALA A 223 -20.41 -3.78 -2.76
C ALA A 223 -20.64 -2.40 -3.41
N LEU A 224 -20.30 -1.31 -2.72
CA LEU A 224 -20.40 0.05 -3.26
C LEU A 224 -19.50 0.26 -4.46
N TRP A 225 -18.25 -0.25 -4.41
CA TRP A 225 -17.29 -0.12 -5.49
C TRP A 225 -17.78 -0.84 -6.76
N ILE A 226 -18.23 -2.09 -6.64
CA ILE A 226 -18.77 -2.88 -7.76
C ILE A 226 -20.02 -2.22 -8.36
N VAL A 227 -20.97 -1.80 -7.53
CA VAL A 227 -22.19 -1.13 -8.02
C VAL A 227 -21.86 0.17 -8.75
N LYS A 228 -20.90 0.94 -8.24
CA LYS A 228 -20.51 2.22 -8.84
C LYS A 228 -19.71 2.03 -10.12
N GLN A 229 -18.66 1.23 -10.07
CA GLN A 229 -17.73 1.05 -11.19
C GLN A 229 -18.28 0.10 -12.25
N GLY A 230 -19.03 -0.92 -11.84
CA GLY A 230 -19.68 -1.87 -12.75
C GLY A 230 -20.62 -1.17 -13.73
N LYS A 231 -21.39 -0.18 -13.28
CA LYS A 231 -22.24 0.63 -14.16
C LYS A 231 -21.49 1.39 -15.24
N LEU A 232 -20.24 1.79 -14.94
CA LEU A 232 -19.38 2.49 -15.89
C LEU A 232 -18.72 1.52 -16.87
N LEU A 233 -18.35 0.32 -16.40
CA LEU A 233 -17.70 -0.70 -17.23
C LEU A 233 -18.65 -1.43 -18.18
N ILE A 234 -19.95 -1.58 -17.84
CA ILE A 234 -20.94 -2.26 -18.68
C ILE A 234 -21.46 -1.36 -19.81
N ARG A 235 -21.23 -0.05 -19.76
CA ARG A 235 -21.64 0.91 -20.79
C ARG A 235 -20.68 1.00 -21.99
N PHE A 236 -19.67 0.14 -22.00
CA PHE A 236 -18.80 -0.14 -23.15
C PHE A 236 -19.22 -1.42 -23.84
#